data_2ab512bc0cecd5b61aa0b0882375a4ce
#
_entry.id   2ab512bc0cecd5b61aa0b0882375a4ce
#
_cell.length_a   1.000
_cell.length_b   1.000
_cell.length_c   1.000
_cell.angle_alpha   90.00
_cell.angle_beta   90.00
_cell.angle_gamma   90.00
#
_symmetry.space_group_name_H-M   'P 1'
#
loop_
_entity.id
_entity.type
_entity.pdbx_description
1 polymer ?
#
loop_
_entity_poly.entity_id
_entity_poly.type
_entity_poly.pdbx_seq_one_letter_code
_entity_poly.pdbx_strand_id
1 'polypeptide(L)'
;CIAVTGNAVFLSGDSALQYQVSTNGAVAINGVKSNVYGSSAVRGALSALIQQPSAHTLENEYTRVTTRAVTSESQITSALAGSTLGTVFPTSNSLADQLKMVARLIGARNTLGSKRQVFMVSLGGFDLHDNLIAQQPVLMQRVSEAMTAFYNATVELGVADKVTAFTASDFGRTLSSNGDGSDHGWGSHHLVVGGAVKGAAFYGTP
;
A
#
# COMPACT_ATOMS: atom_id res chain seq x y z
N CYS A 1 0.81 3.63 9.51
CA CYS A 1 -0.03 3.53 8.30
C CYS A 1 0.86 3.64 7.07
N ILE A 2 0.75 2.71 6.12
CA ILE A 2 1.62 2.69 4.92
C ILE A 2 0.75 2.55 3.67
N ALA A 3 0.90 3.49 2.73
CA ALA A 3 0.31 3.42 1.40
C ALA A 3 1.34 2.93 0.38
N VAL A 4 0.98 1.96 -0.44
CA VAL A 4 1.79 1.49 -1.58
C VAL A 4 1.22 2.04 -2.91
N THR A 5 0.03 2.61 -2.86
CA THR A 5 -0.70 3.16 -4.01
C THR A 5 -0.59 4.68 -4.18
N GLY A 6 0.27 5.35 -3.40
CA GLY A 6 0.37 6.81 -3.39
C GLY A 6 -0.32 7.42 -2.17
N ASN A 7 -0.79 8.67 -2.29
CA ASN A 7 -1.43 9.36 -1.17
C ASN A 7 -2.81 8.79 -0.90
N ALA A 8 -3.01 8.24 0.30
CA ALA A 8 -4.26 7.64 0.73
C ALA A 8 -4.83 8.41 1.93
N VAL A 9 -5.81 9.27 1.68
CA VAL A 9 -6.52 10.05 2.73
C VAL A 9 -7.07 9.12 3.82
N PHE A 10 -7.50 7.92 3.46
CA PHE A 10 -7.97 6.87 4.36
C PHE A 10 -6.98 6.47 5.46
N LEU A 11 -5.68 6.68 5.23
CA LEU A 11 -4.62 6.38 6.19
C LEU A 11 -4.20 7.58 7.03
N SER A 12 -4.81 8.73 6.82
CA SER A 12 -4.52 9.95 7.60
C SER A 12 -5.34 9.94 8.89
N GLY A 13 -4.69 9.93 10.02
CA GLY A 13 -5.30 10.01 11.35
C GLY A 13 -4.79 11.22 12.12
N ASP A 14 -5.44 11.55 13.22
CA ASP A 14 -5.07 12.69 14.06
C ASP A 14 -3.64 12.59 14.61
N SER A 15 -3.20 11.40 14.96
CA SER A 15 -1.87 11.14 15.52
C SER A 15 -1.01 10.20 14.65
N ALA A 16 -1.63 9.36 13.83
CA ALA A 16 -0.94 8.41 12.98
C ALA A 16 -0.75 9.01 11.58
N LEU A 17 0.49 9.36 11.27
CA LEU A 17 0.87 9.86 9.95
C LEU A 17 1.13 8.70 8.99
N GLN A 18 0.63 8.83 7.77
CA GLN A 18 0.92 7.86 6.72
C GLN A 18 2.36 8.01 6.20
N TYR A 19 2.90 6.90 5.69
CA TYR A 19 4.14 6.88 4.92
C TYR A 19 3.88 6.20 3.58
N GLN A 20 4.47 6.72 2.50
CA GLN A 20 4.33 6.16 1.17
C GLN A 20 5.55 5.31 0.81
N VAL A 21 5.28 4.13 0.27
CA VAL A 21 6.30 3.19 -0.22
C VAL A 21 5.94 2.81 -1.65
N SER A 22 6.90 2.73 -2.53
CA SER A 22 6.67 2.16 -3.86
C SER A 22 6.75 0.63 -3.84
N THR A 23 6.33 -0.02 -4.92
CA THR A 23 6.52 -1.47 -5.11
C THR A 23 8.01 -1.89 -5.11
N ASN A 24 8.92 -0.93 -5.32
CA ASN A 24 10.37 -1.14 -5.28
C ASN A 24 10.99 -0.84 -3.90
N GLY A 25 10.21 -0.35 -2.95
CA GLY A 25 10.68 0.01 -1.61
C GLY A 25 10.42 1.47 -1.26
N ALA A 26 11.08 1.94 -0.21
CA ALA A 26 10.99 3.32 0.23
C ALA A 26 11.57 4.28 -0.82
N VAL A 27 10.88 5.39 -1.03
CA VAL A 27 11.29 6.40 -2.01
C VAL A 27 12.28 7.35 -1.36
N ALA A 28 13.51 7.37 -1.89
CA ALA A 28 14.56 8.25 -1.42
C ALA A 28 14.41 9.66 -1.98
N ILE A 29 14.79 10.66 -1.18
CA ILE A 29 14.99 12.02 -1.70
C ILE A 29 16.32 12.05 -2.45
N ASN A 30 16.27 12.22 -3.76
CA ASN A 30 17.47 12.40 -4.60
C ASN A 30 18.28 13.60 -4.09
N GLY A 31 19.60 13.47 -4.09
CA GLY A 31 20.49 14.48 -3.54
C GLY A 31 20.74 14.37 -2.03
N VAL A 32 19.91 13.62 -1.29
CA VAL A 32 20.20 13.21 0.10
C VAL A 32 20.89 11.85 0.13
N LYS A 33 20.44 10.93 -0.72
CA LYS A 33 20.98 9.56 -0.81
C LYS A 33 22.09 9.41 -1.84
N SER A 34 22.07 10.19 -2.91
CA SER A 34 23.05 10.15 -3.99
C SER A 34 23.86 11.45 -4.06
N ASN A 35 25.07 11.38 -4.58
CA ASN A 35 25.89 12.57 -4.80
C ASN A 35 25.21 13.51 -5.81
N VAL A 36 25.25 14.79 -5.52
CA VAL A 36 24.76 15.87 -6.40
C VAL A 36 25.92 16.37 -7.20
N TYR A 37 25.81 16.38 -8.51
CA TYR A 37 26.91 16.73 -9.44
C TYR A 37 28.23 15.96 -9.15
N GLY A 38 28.11 14.69 -8.73
CA GLY A 38 29.27 13.86 -8.38
C GLY A 38 29.92 14.19 -7.02
N SER A 39 29.43 15.20 -6.30
CA SER A 39 30.02 15.68 -5.04
C SER A 39 29.28 15.19 -3.80
N SER A 40 29.99 14.51 -2.91
CA SER A 40 29.49 14.14 -1.58
C SER A 40 29.38 15.34 -0.64
N ALA A 41 30.22 16.36 -0.83
CA ALA A 41 30.16 17.59 -0.03
C ALA A 41 28.86 18.37 -0.32
N VAL A 42 28.47 18.48 -1.62
CA VAL A 42 27.21 19.12 -2.01
C VAL A 42 26.01 18.32 -1.46
N ARG A 43 26.07 16.99 -1.54
CA ARG A 43 25.04 16.13 -0.92
C ARG A 43 24.91 16.40 0.59
N GLY A 44 26.04 16.45 1.31
CA GLY A 44 26.06 16.72 2.75
C GLY A 44 25.47 18.09 3.10
N ALA A 45 25.87 19.13 2.36
CA ALA A 45 25.35 20.49 2.53
C ALA A 45 23.83 20.56 2.26
N LEU A 46 23.36 19.94 1.18
CA LEU A 46 21.93 19.88 0.87
C LEU A 46 21.14 19.15 1.97
N SER A 47 21.66 18.00 2.42
CA SER A 47 21.03 17.23 3.50
C SER A 47 20.93 18.02 4.80
N ALA A 48 21.97 18.79 5.16
CA ALA A 48 21.96 19.66 6.33
C ALA A 48 20.95 20.81 6.17
N LEU A 49 20.94 21.46 4.99
CA LEU A 49 20.07 22.60 4.71
C LEU A 49 18.57 22.24 4.83
N ILE A 50 18.15 21.15 4.20
CA ILE A 50 16.73 20.76 4.18
C ILE A 50 16.21 20.21 5.52
N GLN A 51 17.13 19.95 6.45
CA GLN A 51 16.82 19.47 7.80
C GLN A 51 17.12 20.53 8.88
N GLN A 52 17.52 21.72 8.47
CA GLN A 52 17.86 22.81 9.41
C GLN A 52 16.59 23.36 10.06
N PRO A 53 16.48 23.39 11.41
CA PRO A 53 15.38 24.00 12.10
C PRO A 53 15.20 25.48 11.75
N SER A 54 13.97 25.95 11.70
CA SER A 54 13.61 27.36 11.47
C SER A 54 12.73 27.86 12.62
N ALA A 55 12.83 29.17 12.91
CA ALA A 55 11.93 29.83 13.83
C ALA A 55 10.53 30.07 13.23
N HIS A 56 10.40 30.04 11.90
CA HIS A 56 9.14 30.18 11.19
C HIS A 56 8.36 28.88 11.23
N THR A 57 7.10 28.92 11.68
CA THR A 57 6.26 27.74 11.96
C THR A 57 6.14 26.81 10.75
N LEU A 58 5.85 27.33 9.57
CA LEU A 58 5.66 26.53 8.35
C LEU A 58 6.98 25.92 7.85
N GLU A 59 8.05 26.68 7.90
CA GLU A 59 9.38 26.18 7.52
C GLU A 59 9.84 25.09 8.48
N ASN A 60 9.62 25.27 9.78
CA ASN A 60 9.97 24.27 10.78
C ASN A 60 9.13 23.00 10.62
N GLU A 61 7.85 23.11 10.29
CA GLU A 61 7.01 21.96 9.99
C GLU A 61 7.49 21.23 8.71
N TYR A 62 7.84 21.97 7.66
CA TYR A 62 8.45 21.39 6.45
C TYR A 62 9.73 20.61 6.77
N THR A 63 10.62 21.20 7.56
CA THR A 63 11.86 20.56 8.04
C THR A 63 11.55 19.28 8.81
N ARG A 64 10.57 19.31 9.72
CA ARG A 64 10.14 18.16 10.51
C ARG A 64 9.61 17.01 9.63
N VAL A 65 8.78 17.34 8.64
CA VAL A 65 8.26 16.36 7.68
C VAL A 65 9.37 15.75 6.84
N THR A 66 10.28 16.59 6.35
CA THR A 66 11.43 16.15 5.53
C THR A 66 12.39 15.26 6.32
N THR A 67 12.74 15.65 7.52
CA THR A 67 13.62 14.85 8.41
C THR A 67 12.98 13.49 8.71
N ARG A 68 11.69 13.46 9.00
CA ARG A 68 10.94 12.22 9.20
C ARG A 68 10.96 11.34 7.94
N ALA A 69 10.77 11.93 6.75
CA ALA A 69 10.81 11.19 5.49
C ALA A 69 12.18 10.54 5.24
N VAL A 70 13.26 11.27 5.46
CA VAL A 70 14.64 10.76 5.33
C VAL A 70 14.92 9.63 6.32
N THR A 71 14.50 9.79 7.57
CA THR A 71 14.70 8.78 8.63
C THR A 71 13.87 7.52 8.32
N SER A 72 12.60 7.68 7.97
CA SER A 72 11.70 6.56 7.66
C SER A 72 12.17 5.79 6.42
N GLU A 73 12.65 6.49 5.39
CA GLU A 73 13.23 5.85 4.20
C GLU A 73 14.40 4.93 4.58
N SER A 74 15.32 5.41 5.38
CA SER A 74 16.49 4.62 5.82
C SER A 74 16.08 3.42 6.66
N GLN A 75 15.15 3.58 7.58
CA GLN A 75 14.62 2.50 8.42
C GLN A 75 13.93 1.41 7.59
N ILE A 76 13.06 1.81 6.66
CA ILE A 76 12.32 0.88 5.81
C ILE A 76 13.28 0.16 4.85
N THR A 77 14.20 0.86 4.22
CA THR A 77 15.19 0.28 3.32
C THR A 77 16.03 -0.77 4.04
N SER A 78 16.53 -0.46 5.24
CA SER A 78 17.30 -1.41 6.05
C SER A 78 16.47 -2.61 6.50
N ALA A 79 15.22 -2.40 6.90
CA ALA A 79 14.33 -3.48 7.33
C ALA A 79 13.94 -4.42 6.17
N LEU A 80 13.73 -3.87 4.98
CA LEU A 80 13.39 -4.64 3.78
C LEU A 80 14.56 -5.45 3.22
N ALA A 81 15.81 -5.06 3.49
CA ALA A 81 16.99 -5.80 3.03
C ALA A 81 17.04 -7.24 3.55
N GLY A 82 16.52 -7.49 4.76
CA GLY A 82 16.41 -8.84 5.35
C GLY A 82 15.06 -9.53 5.12
N SER A 83 14.11 -8.88 4.45
CA SER A 83 12.75 -9.43 4.25
C SER A 83 12.61 -10.05 2.86
N THR A 84 12.81 -11.37 2.80
CA THR A 84 12.61 -12.19 1.60
C THR A 84 11.33 -13.00 1.71
N LEU A 85 10.74 -13.37 0.57
CA LEU A 85 9.55 -14.21 0.47
C LEU A 85 9.83 -15.34 -0.54
N GLY A 86 9.48 -16.57 -0.17
CA GLY A 86 9.44 -17.73 -1.06
C GLY A 86 8.15 -17.79 -1.89
N THR A 87 7.06 -17.20 -1.35
CA THR A 87 5.76 -17.15 -2.04
C THR A 87 5.87 -16.46 -3.40
N VAL A 88 5.39 -17.15 -4.45
CA VAL A 88 5.33 -16.60 -5.82
C VAL A 88 4.10 -15.72 -5.96
N PHE A 89 4.30 -14.51 -6.43
CA PHE A 89 3.23 -13.57 -6.79
C PHE A 89 3.02 -13.54 -8.30
N PRO A 90 1.78 -13.38 -8.77
CA PRO A 90 1.47 -13.25 -10.20
C PRO A 90 2.25 -12.10 -10.83
N THR A 91 2.78 -12.32 -12.02
CA THR A 91 3.42 -11.29 -12.85
C THR A 91 2.37 -10.49 -13.61
N SER A 92 2.71 -9.26 -14.02
CA SER A 92 1.82 -8.37 -14.77
C SER A 92 0.50 -8.04 -14.04
N ASN A 93 0.55 -8.06 -12.72
CA ASN A 93 -0.56 -7.75 -11.84
C ASN A 93 -0.11 -6.70 -10.81
N SER A 94 -0.46 -5.44 -11.05
CA SER A 94 -0.03 -4.32 -10.20
C SER A 94 -0.51 -4.43 -8.75
N LEU A 95 -1.66 -5.06 -8.51
CA LEU A 95 -2.14 -5.33 -7.14
C LEU A 95 -1.26 -6.38 -6.46
N ALA A 96 -0.83 -7.41 -7.19
CA ALA A 96 0.07 -8.42 -6.66
C ALA A 96 1.44 -7.83 -6.29
N ASP A 97 1.99 -6.91 -7.10
CA ASP A 97 3.24 -6.21 -6.80
C ASP A 97 3.12 -5.37 -5.51
N GLN A 98 2.01 -4.66 -5.35
CA GLN A 98 1.73 -3.87 -4.14
C GLN A 98 1.59 -4.79 -2.91
N LEU A 99 0.81 -5.87 -3.01
CA LEU A 99 0.60 -6.82 -1.92
C LEU A 99 1.88 -7.59 -1.57
N LYS A 100 2.76 -7.86 -2.52
CA LYS A 100 4.10 -8.40 -2.27
C LYS A 100 4.93 -7.45 -1.41
N MET A 101 4.89 -6.15 -1.70
CA MET A 101 5.56 -5.14 -0.86
C MET A 101 4.96 -5.10 0.56
N VAL A 102 3.64 -5.15 0.69
CA VAL A 102 2.96 -5.24 1.99
C VAL A 102 3.43 -6.47 2.77
N ALA A 103 3.47 -7.65 2.13
CA ALA A 103 3.94 -8.88 2.78
C ALA A 103 5.39 -8.76 3.26
N ARG A 104 6.28 -8.14 2.47
CA ARG A 104 7.67 -7.86 2.89
C ARG A 104 7.74 -6.93 4.09
N LEU A 105 6.91 -5.88 4.13
CA LEU A 105 6.83 -4.96 5.29
C LEU A 105 6.31 -5.68 6.55
N ILE A 106 5.33 -6.58 6.40
CA ILE A 106 4.85 -7.43 7.49
C ILE A 106 5.98 -8.38 7.96
N GLY A 107 6.75 -8.95 7.04
CA GLY A 107 7.94 -9.75 7.36
C GLY A 107 8.97 -8.98 8.19
N ALA A 108 9.15 -7.69 7.86
CA ALA A 108 10.07 -6.78 8.56
C ALA A 108 9.50 -6.16 9.86
N ARG A 109 8.30 -6.53 10.31
CA ARG A 109 7.58 -5.92 11.44
C ARG A 109 8.40 -5.79 12.73
N ASN A 110 9.21 -6.79 13.03
CA ASN A 110 10.03 -6.80 14.25
C ASN A 110 11.14 -5.75 14.17
N THR A 111 11.82 -5.65 13.03
CA THR A 111 12.86 -4.63 12.77
C THR A 111 12.26 -3.23 12.77
N LEU A 112 11.04 -3.08 12.23
CA LEU A 112 10.32 -1.81 12.23
C LEU A 112 9.69 -1.46 13.58
N GLY A 113 9.66 -2.38 14.55
CA GLY A 113 9.08 -2.16 15.88
C GLY A 113 7.56 -1.93 15.87
N SER A 114 6.86 -2.26 14.78
CA SER A 114 5.45 -1.92 14.58
C SER A 114 4.54 -3.08 15.01
N LYS A 115 3.78 -2.89 16.08
CA LYS A 115 2.83 -3.91 16.59
C LYS A 115 1.51 -3.92 15.85
N ARG A 116 1.05 -2.79 15.32
CA ARG A 116 -0.18 -2.63 14.53
C ARG A 116 0.16 -1.89 13.25
N GLN A 117 -0.26 -2.45 12.14
CA GLN A 117 0.02 -1.90 10.82
C GLN A 117 -1.28 -1.85 10.02
N VAL A 118 -1.49 -0.76 9.29
CA VAL A 118 -2.58 -0.59 8.32
C VAL A 118 -1.93 -0.26 6.99
N PHE A 119 -2.34 -0.98 5.96
CA PHE A 119 -1.82 -0.82 4.61
C PHE A 119 -2.95 -0.49 3.65
N MET A 120 -2.66 0.29 2.64
CA MET A 120 -3.57 0.55 1.53
C MET A 120 -2.88 0.25 0.20
N VAL A 121 -3.58 -0.50 -0.62
CA VAL A 121 -3.22 -0.84 -1.99
C VAL A 121 -4.42 -0.58 -2.89
N SER A 122 -4.24 -0.41 -4.18
CA SER A 122 -5.35 -0.13 -5.08
C SER A 122 -5.22 -0.82 -6.43
N LEU A 123 -6.36 -1.13 -7.01
CA LEU A 123 -6.50 -1.59 -8.38
C LEU A 123 -7.63 -0.80 -9.04
N GLY A 124 -7.31 -0.06 -10.10
CA GLY A 124 -8.29 0.67 -10.90
C GLY A 124 -8.94 -0.20 -11.98
N GLY A 125 -9.80 0.43 -12.77
CA GLY A 125 -10.41 -0.19 -13.95
C GLY A 125 -11.81 -0.74 -13.74
N PHE A 126 -12.39 -0.61 -12.53
CA PHE A 126 -13.74 -1.11 -12.23
C PHE A 126 -14.87 -0.17 -12.65
N ASP A 127 -14.56 1.01 -13.15
CA ASP A 127 -15.56 1.96 -13.64
C ASP A 127 -16.03 1.60 -15.07
N LEU A 128 -16.74 0.49 -15.15
CA LEU A 128 -17.15 -0.16 -16.41
C LEU A 128 -18.59 0.22 -16.75
N HIS A 129 -18.75 1.33 -17.46
CA HIS A 129 -20.02 1.77 -18.03
C HIS A 129 -20.33 1.08 -19.37
N ASP A 130 -19.31 0.48 -19.98
CA ASP A 130 -19.37 -0.34 -21.20
C ASP A 130 -18.42 -1.54 -21.08
N ASN A 131 -18.55 -2.53 -21.96
CA ASN A 131 -17.69 -3.73 -22.01
C ASN A 131 -17.55 -4.48 -20.68
N LEU A 132 -18.52 -4.34 -19.77
CA LEU A 132 -18.44 -4.86 -18.40
C LEU A 132 -18.27 -6.39 -18.38
N ILE A 133 -19.06 -7.10 -19.20
CA ILE A 133 -19.04 -8.56 -19.25
C ILE A 133 -17.67 -9.12 -19.66
N ALA A 134 -16.95 -8.42 -20.53
CA ALA A 134 -15.62 -8.84 -20.97
C ALA A 134 -14.51 -8.45 -19.98
N GLN A 135 -14.61 -7.28 -19.36
CA GLN A 135 -13.52 -6.71 -18.57
C GLN A 135 -13.58 -7.07 -17.08
N GLN A 136 -14.75 -7.12 -16.47
CA GLN A 136 -14.90 -7.39 -15.04
C GLN A 136 -14.31 -8.75 -14.61
N PRO A 137 -14.53 -9.86 -15.35
CA PRO A 137 -13.90 -11.13 -14.98
C PRO A 137 -12.38 -11.07 -14.90
N VAL A 138 -11.74 -10.36 -15.81
CA VAL A 138 -10.29 -10.17 -15.84
C VAL A 138 -9.81 -9.38 -14.61
N LEU A 139 -10.53 -8.33 -14.24
CA LEU A 139 -10.22 -7.55 -13.03
C LEU A 139 -10.42 -8.38 -11.76
N MET A 140 -11.51 -9.13 -11.67
CA MET A 140 -11.78 -10.02 -10.54
C MET A 140 -10.75 -11.15 -10.44
N GLN A 141 -10.29 -11.69 -11.56
CA GLN A 141 -9.18 -12.65 -11.57
C GLN A 141 -7.91 -12.04 -10.97
N ARG A 142 -7.53 -10.83 -11.38
CA ARG A 142 -6.37 -10.12 -10.81
C ARG A 142 -6.49 -9.93 -9.31
N VAL A 143 -7.67 -9.55 -8.80
CA VAL A 143 -7.93 -9.44 -7.36
C VAL A 143 -7.77 -10.79 -6.67
N SER A 144 -8.41 -11.84 -7.19
CA SER A 144 -8.37 -13.19 -6.62
C SER A 144 -6.95 -13.73 -6.54
N GLU A 145 -6.20 -13.67 -7.63
CA GLU A 145 -4.82 -14.15 -7.70
C GLU A 145 -3.89 -13.39 -6.73
N ALA A 146 -4.02 -12.06 -6.70
CA ALA A 146 -3.20 -11.21 -5.83
C ALA A 146 -3.50 -11.44 -4.34
N MET A 147 -4.78 -11.53 -3.97
CA MET A 147 -5.19 -11.80 -2.57
C MET A 147 -4.82 -13.22 -2.13
N THR A 148 -4.90 -14.20 -3.03
CA THR A 148 -4.47 -15.59 -2.75
C THR A 148 -2.97 -15.65 -2.50
N ALA A 149 -2.15 -15.03 -3.36
CA ALA A 149 -0.71 -14.97 -3.16
C ALA A 149 -0.35 -14.24 -1.86
N PHE A 150 -1.05 -13.15 -1.55
CA PHE A 150 -0.85 -12.42 -0.30
C PHE A 150 -1.19 -13.27 0.93
N TYR A 151 -2.32 -13.98 0.91
CA TYR A 151 -2.67 -14.90 1.98
C TYR A 151 -1.59 -15.97 2.19
N ASN A 152 -1.12 -16.61 1.11
CA ASN A 152 -0.04 -17.59 1.16
C ASN A 152 1.24 -17.01 1.77
N ALA A 153 1.60 -15.76 1.42
CA ALA A 153 2.71 -15.06 2.04
C ALA A 153 2.51 -14.83 3.55
N THR A 154 1.29 -14.54 4.00
CA THR A 154 1.00 -14.42 5.44
C THR A 154 1.10 -15.75 6.18
N VAL A 155 0.77 -16.87 5.51
CA VAL A 155 0.99 -18.23 6.03
C VAL A 155 2.49 -18.53 6.14
N GLU A 156 3.27 -18.24 5.09
CA GLU A 156 4.73 -18.38 5.09
C GLU A 156 5.38 -17.60 6.25
N LEU A 157 4.89 -16.37 6.50
CA LEU A 157 5.38 -15.50 7.57
C LEU A 157 4.89 -15.89 8.99
N GLY A 158 4.04 -16.92 9.11
CA GLY A 158 3.46 -17.37 10.38
C GLY A 158 2.52 -16.35 11.04
N VAL A 159 1.81 -15.54 10.25
CA VAL A 159 0.93 -14.47 10.74
C VAL A 159 -0.45 -14.46 10.10
N ALA A 160 -0.86 -15.52 9.45
CA ALA A 160 -2.14 -15.57 8.74
C ALA A 160 -3.34 -15.25 9.66
N ASP A 161 -3.28 -15.68 10.92
CA ASP A 161 -4.28 -15.39 11.95
C ASP A 161 -4.29 -13.96 12.48
N LYS A 162 -3.27 -13.15 12.12
CA LYS A 162 -3.06 -11.77 12.58
C LYS A 162 -3.21 -10.74 11.47
N VAL A 163 -3.48 -11.21 10.25
CA VAL A 163 -3.63 -10.36 9.06
C VAL A 163 -5.01 -10.56 8.48
N THR A 164 -5.72 -9.47 8.29
CA THR A 164 -7.00 -9.43 7.59
C THR A 164 -6.88 -8.47 6.42
N ALA A 165 -7.17 -8.95 5.23
CA ALA A 165 -7.29 -8.14 4.02
C ALA A 165 -8.77 -8.06 3.63
N PHE A 166 -9.21 -6.87 3.22
CA PHE A 166 -10.56 -6.68 2.71
C PHE A 166 -10.54 -5.69 1.54
N THR A 167 -11.51 -5.84 0.65
CA THR A 167 -11.73 -4.91 -0.44
C THR A 167 -12.67 -3.78 -0.01
N ALA A 168 -12.52 -2.63 -0.62
CA ALA A 168 -13.44 -1.50 -0.52
C ALA A 168 -13.53 -0.83 -1.89
N SER A 169 -14.61 -0.10 -2.16
CA SER A 169 -14.82 0.62 -3.40
C SER A 169 -15.40 2.00 -3.13
N ASP A 170 -15.10 2.96 -3.99
CA ASP A 170 -15.63 4.32 -3.89
C ASP A 170 -17.10 4.41 -4.35
N PHE A 171 -17.57 3.43 -5.13
CA PHE A 171 -18.93 3.37 -5.64
C PHE A 171 -19.45 1.94 -5.70
N GLY A 172 -20.76 1.81 -5.64
CA GLY A 172 -21.49 0.59 -5.98
C GLY A 172 -22.03 0.62 -7.41
N ARG A 173 -22.75 -0.42 -7.80
CA ARG A 173 -23.38 -0.54 -9.12
C ARG A 173 -24.90 -0.68 -9.00
N THR A 174 -25.60 -0.24 -10.06
CA THR A 174 -27.02 -0.53 -10.23
C THR A 174 -27.24 -2.03 -10.50
N LEU A 175 -28.40 -2.55 -10.12
CA LEU A 175 -28.80 -3.92 -10.45
C LEU A 175 -29.25 -4.07 -11.92
N SER A 176 -29.57 -2.96 -12.57
CA SER A 176 -29.96 -2.93 -13.97
C SER A 176 -28.76 -2.60 -14.87
N SER A 177 -28.69 -3.26 -16.03
CA SER A 177 -27.73 -2.90 -17.08
C SER A 177 -28.17 -1.61 -17.79
N ASN A 178 -27.19 -0.81 -18.21
CA ASN A 178 -27.40 0.34 -19.10
C ASN A 178 -27.27 -0.04 -20.60
N GLY A 179 -27.12 -1.34 -20.89
CA GLY A 179 -26.96 -1.91 -22.23
C GLY A 179 -25.69 -2.72 -22.38
N ASP A 180 -24.50 -2.17 -22.11
CA ASP A 180 -23.21 -2.84 -22.24
C ASP A 180 -22.39 -2.83 -20.91
N GLY A 181 -22.88 -2.11 -19.93
CA GLY A 181 -22.29 -2.04 -18.59
C GLY A 181 -23.34 -1.84 -17.51
N SER A 182 -22.97 -1.14 -16.46
CA SER A 182 -23.89 -0.65 -15.42
C SER A 182 -23.44 0.69 -14.88
N ASP A 183 -24.40 1.48 -14.42
CA ASP A 183 -24.12 2.78 -13.84
C ASP A 183 -23.79 2.67 -12.35
N HIS A 184 -23.29 3.75 -11.74
CA HIS A 184 -23.07 3.81 -10.32
C HIS A 184 -24.42 3.67 -9.58
N GLY A 185 -24.40 2.90 -8.50
CA GLY A 185 -25.56 2.62 -7.68
C GLY A 185 -25.20 2.25 -6.27
N TRP A 186 -26.16 1.76 -5.52
CA TRP A 186 -26.01 1.48 -4.10
C TRP A 186 -25.36 0.13 -3.78
N GLY A 187 -25.40 -0.83 -4.72
CA GLY A 187 -25.03 -2.22 -4.47
C GLY A 187 -23.55 -2.52 -4.68
N SER A 188 -22.94 -3.23 -3.74
CA SER A 188 -21.56 -3.66 -3.83
C SER A 188 -21.35 -4.94 -3.02
N HIS A 189 -20.39 -5.75 -3.45
CA HIS A 189 -19.92 -6.92 -2.71
C HIS A 189 -18.42 -6.79 -2.46
N HIS A 190 -18.00 -7.11 -1.25
CA HIS A 190 -16.60 -7.02 -0.84
C HIS A 190 -16.09 -8.38 -0.36
N LEU A 191 -14.80 -8.60 -0.54
CA LEU A 191 -14.11 -9.82 -0.12
C LEU A 191 -13.35 -9.54 1.17
N VAL A 192 -13.38 -10.53 2.09
CA VAL A 192 -12.57 -10.49 3.30
C VAL A 192 -11.78 -11.79 3.39
N VAL A 193 -10.45 -11.69 3.56
CA VAL A 193 -9.53 -12.83 3.60
C VAL A 193 -8.58 -12.69 4.79
N GLY A 194 -8.37 -13.78 5.51
CA GLY A 194 -7.42 -13.86 6.64
C GLY A 194 -7.58 -15.16 7.39
N GLY A 195 -6.55 -15.63 8.08
CA GLY A 195 -6.58 -16.91 8.80
C GLY A 195 -7.54 -16.93 9.98
N ALA A 196 -7.87 -15.78 10.58
CA ALA A 196 -8.86 -15.64 11.63
C ALA A 196 -10.28 -15.33 11.12
N VAL A 197 -10.44 -15.15 9.79
CA VAL A 197 -11.74 -14.88 9.20
C VAL A 197 -12.58 -16.17 9.19
N LYS A 198 -13.81 -16.09 9.65
CA LYS A 198 -14.78 -17.18 9.55
C LYS A 198 -15.26 -17.24 8.09
N GLY A 199 -14.51 -17.96 7.25
CA GLY A 199 -14.70 -18.02 5.81
C GLY A 199 -15.91 -18.84 5.36
N ALA A 200 -16.11 -18.92 4.04
CA ALA A 200 -17.19 -19.63 3.36
C ALA A 200 -18.60 -19.16 3.82
N ALA A 201 -18.76 -17.88 4.14
CA ALA A 201 -19.99 -17.28 4.60
C ALA A 201 -20.21 -15.91 3.96
N PHE A 202 -21.46 -15.52 3.79
CA PHE A 202 -21.88 -14.17 3.45
C PHE A 202 -22.19 -13.42 4.76
N TYR A 203 -21.76 -12.19 4.84
CA TYR A 203 -21.99 -11.29 5.96
C TYR A 203 -22.83 -10.11 5.50
N GLY A 204 -23.80 -9.73 6.30
CA GLY A 204 -24.79 -8.70 6.00
C GLY A 204 -26.11 -9.29 5.50
N THR A 205 -27.09 -8.44 5.42
CA THR A 205 -28.38 -8.72 4.76
C THR A 205 -28.45 -7.97 3.47
N PRO A 206 -28.82 -8.60 2.35
CA PRO A 206 -28.98 -7.93 1.06
C PRO A 206 -30.07 -6.86 1.11
#